data_31786a74e01c05ae4c9e69bd9ebe2921
#
_entry.id   31786a74e01c05ae4c9e69bd9ebe2921
#
_cell.length_a   1.000
_cell.length_b   1.000
_cell.length_c   1.000
_cell.angle_alpha   90.00
_cell.angle_beta   90.00
_cell.angle_gamma   90.00
#
_symmetry.space_group_name_H-M   'P 1'
#
loop_
_entity.id
_entity.type
_entity.pdbx_description
1 polymer ?
#
loop_
_entity_poly.entity_id
_entity_poly.type
_entity_poly.pdbx_seq_one_letter_code
_entity_poly.pdbx_strand_id
1 'polypeptide(L)'
;MLSPILKQFLNIRLKLSYIIYIINYFMELSMAFGKYTNDYNVRSRASSLSAVDEGLRKFMLRVYGYMSAGLAITGVISYLFANAYVSGNALVMSLMQGPLAFVVMFAPLGIILWMSFGINKMSSRTAQNLFWLLSACYGISLASIFLVYTGATIARVFFIAASMFLTMSIWGYTTKRSLAKMGSF
;
A
#
# COMPACT_ATOMS: atom_id res chain seq x y z
N MET A 1 2.23 -38.82 -16.04
CA MET A 1 1.36 -38.28 -14.97
C MET A 1 2.23 -37.45 -14.02
N LEU A 2 2.17 -36.12 -14.11
CA LEU A 2 2.89 -35.27 -13.13
C LEU A 2 2.24 -35.44 -11.77
N SER A 3 3.06 -35.62 -10.73
CA SER A 3 2.58 -35.77 -9.35
C SER A 3 1.79 -34.51 -8.92
N PRO A 4 0.72 -34.64 -8.12
CA PRO A 4 -0.09 -33.52 -7.68
C PRO A 4 0.75 -32.42 -6.99
N ILE A 5 1.84 -32.81 -6.32
CA ILE A 5 2.81 -31.93 -5.68
C ILE A 5 3.49 -31.00 -6.70
N LEU A 6 3.89 -31.53 -7.86
CA LEU A 6 4.58 -30.76 -8.89
C LEU A 6 3.64 -29.73 -9.55
N LYS A 7 2.36 -30.06 -9.74
CA LYS A 7 1.34 -29.10 -10.22
C LYS A 7 1.12 -27.97 -9.21
N GLN A 8 1.16 -28.28 -7.94
CA GLN A 8 0.98 -27.29 -6.88
C GLN A 8 2.20 -26.35 -6.81
N PHE A 9 3.42 -26.87 -6.91
CA PHE A 9 4.63 -26.03 -6.99
C PHE A 9 4.66 -25.15 -8.24
N LEU A 10 4.23 -25.66 -9.38
CA LEU A 10 4.18 -24.89 -10.62
C LEU A 10 3.16 -23.75 -10.52
N ASN A 11 2.02 -24.01 -9.91
CA ASN A 11 0.96 -23.00 -9.71
C ASN A 11 1.38 -21.89 -8.73
N ILE A 12 2.11 -22.26 -7.67
CA ILE A 12 2.69 -21.29 -6.71
C ILE A 12 3.76 -20.44 -7.41
N ARG A 13 4.63 -21.06 -8.21
CA ARG A 13 5.70 -20.36 -8.93
C ARG A 13 5.12 -19.34 -9.93
N LEU A 14 4.07 -19.71 -10.65
CA LEU A 14 3.36 -18.82 -11.58
C LEU A 14 2.68 -17.65 -10.84
N LYS A 15 2.01 -17.92 -9.72
CA LYS A 15 1.37 -16.89 -8.90
C LYS A 15 2.40 -15.92 -8.29
N LEU A 16 3.53 -16.45 -7.77
CA LEU A 16 4.64 -15.64 -7.26
C LEU A 16 5.27 -14.77 -8.37
N SER A 17 5.48 -15.33 -9.55
CA SER A 17 6.00 -14.60 -10.70
C SER A 17 5.06 -13.46 -11.11
N TYR A 18 3.74 -13.69 -11.06
CA TYR A 18 2.74 -12.68 -11.35
C TYR A 18 2.74 -11.54 -10.31
N ILE A 19 2.89 -11.87 -9.03
CA ILE A 19 3.02 -10.88 -7.94
C ILE A 19 4.29 -10.04 -8.13
N ILE A 20 5.42 -10.68 -8.41
CA ILE A 20 6.69 -10.00 -8.65
C ILE A 20 6.57 -9.08 -9.87
N TYR A 21 5.91 -9.53 -10.94
CA TYR A 21 5.66 -8.71 -12.13
C TYR A 21 4.81 -7.47 -11.81
N ILE A 22 3.73 -7.62 -11.04
CA ILE A 22 2.89 -6.49 -10.60
C ILE A 22 3.69 -5.52 -9.73
N ILE A 23 4.48 -6.02 -8.78
CA ILE A 23 5.33 -5.20 -7.91
C ILE A 23 6.36 -4.42 -8.75
N ASN A 24 7.02 -5.07 -9.72
CA ASN A 24 7.97 -4.40 -10.63
C ASN A 24 7.27 -3.34 -11.49
N TYR A 25 6.10 -3.65 -12.05
CA TYR A 25 5.32 -2.70 -12.84
C TYR A 25 4.93 -1.46 -12.01
N PHE A 26 4.49 -1.66 -10.76
CA PHE A 26 4.20 -0.57 -9.84
C PHE A 26 5.46 0.21 -9.43
N MET A 27 6.60 -0.46 -9.27
CA MET A 27 7.88 0.20 -9.01
C MET A 27 8.33 1.06 -10.20
N GLU A 28 8.21 0.57 -11.43
CA GLU A 28 8.50 1.37 -12.63
C GLU A 28 7.55 2.57 -12.76
N LEU A 29 6.26 2.37 -12.49
CA LEU A 29 5.28 3.44 -12.50
C LEU A 29 5.62 4.51 -11.45
N SER A 30 6.03 4.10 -10.25
CA SER A 30 6.43 5.02 -9.17
C SER A 30 7.73 5.77 -9.50
N MET A 31 8.68 5.11 -10.17
CA MET A 31 9.91 5.75 -10.66
C MET A 31 9.64 6.72 -11.82
N ALA A 32 8.72 6.39 -12.72
CA ALA A 32 8.27 7.28 -13.78
C ALA A 32 7.63 8.56 -13.21
N PHE A 33 6.78 8.43 -12.18
CA PHE A 33 6.24 9.57 -11.44
C PHE A 33 7.33 10.37 -10.70
N GLY A 34 8.38 9.72 -10.17
CA GLY A 34 9.53 10.36 -9.53
C GLY A 34 10.43 11.13 -10.49
N LYS A 35 10.60 10.64 -11.72
CA LYS A 35 11.43 11.26 -12.75
C LYS A 35 10.81 12.55 -13.30
N TYR A 36 9.49 12.62 -13.37
CA TYR A 36 8.74 13.81 -13.82
C TYR A 36 8.97 15.06 -12.95
N THR A 37 9.53 14.90 -11.76
CA THR A 37 9.68 15.98 -10.78
C THR A 37 11.07 16.55 -10.68
N ASN A 38 12.07 15.92 -11.28
CA ASN A 38 13.44 16.44 -11.28
C ASN A 38 13.68 17.50 -12.37
N ASP A 39 12.87 17.51 -13.44
CA ASP A 39 13.04 18.47 -14.54
C ASP A 39 12.45 19.86 -14.28
N TYR A 40 11.69 20.04 -13.19
CA TYR A 40 11.03 21.31 -12.88
C TYR A 40 11.82 22.26 -11.98
N ASN A 41 12.99 21.87 -11.50
CA ASN A 41 13.79 22.69 -10.58
C ASN A 41 14.58 23.83 -11.22
N VAL A 42 14.45 24.07 -12.52
CA VAL A 42 15.28 25.06 -13.27
C VAL A 42 14.50 26.29 -13.77
N ARG A 43 13.19 26.34 -13.68
CA ARG A 43 12.42 27.52 -14.15
C ARG A 43 11.47 28.06 -13.09
N SER A 44 11.90 29.03 -12.37
CA SER A 44 11.18 30.26 -12.02
C SER A 44 11.43 30.76 -10.59
N ARG A 45 12.27 31.73 -10.49
CA ARG A 45 12.42 32.66 -9.35
C ARG A 45 11.46 33.87 -9.46
N ALA A 46 10.39 33.80 -10.22
CA ALA A 46 9.58 35.00 -10.55
C ALA A 46 8.09 34.94 -10.20
N SER A 47 7.63 34.03 -9.34
CA SER A 47 6.25 34.10 -8.81
C SER A 47 6.13 33.33 -7.50
N SER A 48 6.54 33.98 -6.43
CA SER A 48 6.79 33.30 -5.16
C SER A 48 5.53 32.84 -4.38
N LEU A 49 4.35 33.27 -4.68
CA LEU A 49 3.11 32.84 -4.00
C LEU A 49 2.31 31.80 -4.77
N SER A 50 2.19 31.92 -6.07
CA SER A 50 1.49 30.90 -6.90
C SER A 50 2.32 29.64 -7.12
N ALA A 51 3.68 29.75 -7.12
CA ALA A 51 4.57 28.61 -7.27
C ALA A 51 4.60 27.72 -6.00
N VAL A 52 4.46 28.30 -4.82
CA VAL A 52 4.36 27.55 -3.54
C VAL A 52 3.08 26.72 -3.52
N ASP A 53 1.98 27.27 -4.01
CA ASP A 53 0.68 26.58 -4.03
C ASP A 53 0.67 25.44 -5.05
N GLU A 54 1.28 25.65 -6.21
CA GLU A 54 1.42 24.61 -7.23
C GLU A 54 2.40 23.50 -6.83
N GLY A 55 3.49 23.84 -6.15
CA GLY A 55 4.45 22.88 -5.61
C GLY A 55 3.83 22.01 -4.51
N LEU A 56 3.07 22.62 -3.61
CA LEU A 56 2.35 21.92 -2.55
C LEU A 56 1.29 20.97 -3.15
N ARG A 57 0.54 21.42 -4.15
CA ARG A 57 -0.45 20.59 -4.84
C ARG A 57 0.19 19.36 -5.51
N LYS A 58 1.30 19.55 -6.22
CA LYS A 58 2.05 18.44 -6.85
C LYS A 58 2.58 17.45 -5.82
N PHE A 59 3.06 17.96 -4.69
CA PHE A 59 3.51 17.13 -3.57
C PHE A 59 2.37 16.29 -3.00
N MET A 60 1.23 16.91 -2.71
CA MET A 60 0.05 16.22 -2.18
C MET A 60 -0.49 15.15 -3.14
N LEU A 61 -0.58 15.46 -4.44
CA LEU A 61 -1.01 14.48 -5.45
C LEU A 61 -0.07 13.26 -5.50
N ARG A 62 1.23 13.47 -5.32
CA ARG A 62 2.20 12.38 -5.25
C ARG A 62 2.00 11.52 -4.02
N VAL A 63 1.81 12.13 -2.85
CA VAL A 63 1.55 11.41 -1.60
C VAL A 63 0.27 10.56 -1.73
N TYR A 64 -0.81 11.13 -2.27
CA TYR A 64 -2.03 10.37 -2.54
C TYR A 64 -1.84 9.23 -3.52
N GLY A 65 -1.02 9.43 -4.56
CA GLY A 65 -0.65 8.38 -5.51
C GLY A 65 0.04 7.19 -4.81
N TYR A 66 1.02 7.46 -3.95
CA TYR A 66 1.68 6.42 -3.16
C TYR A 66 0.72 5.71 -2.20
N MET A 67 -0.13 6.46 -1.51
CA MET A 67 -1.13 5.88 -0.60
C MET A 67 -2.09 4.94 -1.35
N SER A 68 -2.62 5.39 -2.48
CA SER A 68 -3.52 4.59 -3.31
C SER A 68 -2.85 3.32 -3.83
N ALA A 69 -1.61 3.43 -4.30
CA ALA A 69 -0.83 2.29 -4.78
C ALA A 69 -0.53 1.30 -3.64
N GLY A 70 -0.14 1.80 -2.46
CA GLY A 70 0.09 0.96 -1.28
C GLY A 70 -1.17 0.19 -0.85
N LEU A 71 -2.32 0.85 -0.84
CA LEU A 71 -3.61 0.21 -0.55
C LEU A 71 -3.99 -0.83 -1.60
N ALA A 72 -3.75 -0.55 -2.88
CA ALA A 72 -4.00 -1.51 -3.95
C ALA A 72 -3.15 -2.78 -3.80
N ILE A 73 -1.85 -2.63 -3.52
CA ILE A 73 -0.95 -3.75 -3.26
C ILE A 73 -1.40 -4.55 -2.04
N THR A 74 -1.73 -3.87 -0.94
CA THR A 74 -2.26 -4.50 0.27
C THR A 74 -3.50 -5.34 -0.03
N GLY A 75 -4.47 -4.77 -0.77
CA GLY A 75 -5.70 -5.47 -1.13
C GLY A 75 -5.47 -6.67 -2.03
N VAL A 76 -4.63 -6.54 -3.06
CA VAL A 76 -4.30 -7.64 -3.98
C VAL A 76 -3.60 -8.78 -3.24
N ILE A 77 -2.60 -8.48 -2.42
CA ILE A 77 -1.87 -9.49 -1.64
C ILE A 77 -2.80 -10.19 -0.65
N SER A 78 -3.64 -9.42 0.05
CA SER A 78 -4.61 -9.96 1.00
C SER A 78 -5.58 -10.94 0.34
N TYR A 79 -6.14 -10.59 -0.81
CA TYR A 79 -7.01 -11.45 -1.58
C TYR A 79 -6.29 -12.74 -2.09
N LEU A 80 -5.08 -12.60 -2.61
CA LEU A 80 -4.30 -13.73 -3.10
C LEU A 80 -3.93 -14.71 -1.97
N PHE A 81 -3.54 -14.20 -0.80
CA PHE A 81 -3.24 -15.03 0.37
C PHE A 81 -4.48 -15.73 0.92
N ALA A 82 -5.61 -15.03 1.00
CA ALA A 82 -6.87 -15.63 1.41
C ALA A 82 -7.29 -16.76 0.46
N ASN A 83 -7.18 -16.53 -0.85
CA ASN A 83 -7.50 -17.55 -1.84
C ASN A 83 -6.55 -18.76 -1.80
N ALA A 84 -5.25 -18.50 -1.55
CA ALA A 84 -4.26 -19.57 -1.38
C ALA A 84 -4.53 -20.39 -0.11
N TYR A 85 -4.99 -19.77 0.96
CA TYR A 85 -5.42 -20.47 2.18
C TYR A 85 -6.59 -21.41 1.91
N VAL A 86 -7.64 -20.91 1.26
CA VAL A 86 -8.83 -21.72 0.88
C VAL A 86 -8.47 -22.86 -0.07
N SER A 87 -7.47 -22.66 -0.93
CA SER A 87 -6.95 -23.70 -1.84
C SER A 87 -6.10 -24.78 -1.12
N GLY A 88 -5.97 -24.73 0.20
CA GLY A 88 -5.23 -25.73 0.98
C GLY A 88 -3.71 -25.64 0.85
N ASN A 89 -3.15 -24.46 0.56
CA ASN A 89 -1.72 -24.28 0.46
C ASN A 89 -1.05 -24.42 1.83
N ALA A 90 -0.25 -25.46 2.01
CA ALA A 90 0.38 -25.80 3.29
C ALA A 90 1.27 -24.66 3.85
N LEU A 91 1.98 -23.92 3.00
CA LEU A 91 2.82 -22.79 3.43
C LEU A 91 1.97 -21.63 3.97
N VAL A 92 0.87 -21.30 3.29
CA VAL A 92 -0.01 -20.22 3.71
C VAL A 92 -0.78 -20.63 4.97
N MET A 93 -1.19 -21.89 5.06
CA MET A 93 -1.83 -22.42 6.27
C MET A 93 -0.89 -22.36 7.48
N SER A 94 0.37 -22.74 7.33
CA SER A 94 1.36 -22.68 8.41
C SER A 94 1.66 -21.24 8.87
N LEU A 95 1.64 -20.27 7.94
CA LEU A 95 1.82 -18.86 8.26
C LEU A 95 0.60 -18.24 8.96
N MET A 96 -0.60 -18.74 8.69
CA MET A 96 -1.85 -18.21 9.26
C MET A 96 -2.33 -18.98 10.49
N GLN A 97 -1.75 -20.12 10.78
CA GLN A 97 -2.08 -20.95 11.94
C GLN A 97 -0.85 -21.10 12.84
N GLY A 98 -1.09 -21.26 14.13
CA GLY A 98 -0.05 -21.48 15.12
C GLY A 98 0.77 -20.22 15.49
N PRO A 99 1.98 -20.40 16.06
CA PRO A 99 2.78 -19.28 16.58
C PRO A 99 3.29 -18.32 15.49
N LEU A 100 3.43 -18.78 14.24
CA LEU A 100 3.84 -17.94 13.12
C LEU A 100 2.79 -16.88 12.76
N ALA A 101 1.51 -17.13 13.04
CA ALA A 101 0.43 -16.17 12.82
C ALA A 101 0.64 -14.88 13.63
N PHE A 102 1.15 -14.99 14.87
CA PHE A 102 1.50 -13.83 15.69
C PHE A 102 2.63 -13.01 15.07
N VAL A 103 3.65 -13.68 14.52
CA VAL A 103 4.76 -13.01 13.84
C VAL A 103 4.24 -12.23 12.63
N VAL A 104 3.41 -12.83 11.80
CA VAL A 104 2.80 -12.19 10.63
C VAL A 104 1.91 -11.02 11.05
N MET A 105 1.16 -11.13 12.12
CA MET A 105 0.28 -10.08 12.64
C MET A 105 1.07 -8.87 13.14
N PHE A 106 2.19 -9.09 13.84
CA PHE A 106 3.01 -8.03 14.42
C PHE A 106 4.12 -7.52 13.50
N ALA A 107 4.45 -8.23 12.40
CA ALA A 107 5.48 -7.83 11.45
C ALA A 107 5.31 -6.40 10.91
N PRO A 108 4.11 -5.92 10.51
CA PRO A 108 3.92 -4.55 10.07
C PRO A 108 4.31 -3.53 11.14
N LEU A 109 3.94 -3.80 12.40
CA LEU A 109 4.28 -2.94 13.54
C LEU A 109 5.80 -2.84 13.74
N GLY A 110 6.51 -3.97 13.64
CA GLY A 110 7.97 -4.01 13.70
C GLY A 110 8.63 -3.17 12.61
N ILE A 111 8.13 -3.25 11.38
CA ILE A 111 8.63 -2.45 10.25
C ILE A 111 8.37 -0.97 10.47
N ILE A 112 7.20 -0.58 10.98
CA ILE A 112 6.86 0.81 11.30
C ILE A 112 7.80 1.37 12.36
N LEU A 113 8.03 0.63 13.43
CA LEU A 113 8.95 1.04 14.50
C LEU A 113 10.36 1.21 13.95
N TRP A 114 10.85 0.23 13.19
CA TRP A 114 12.17 0.33 12.57
C TRP A 114 12.29 1.55 11.64
N MET A 115 11.28 1.77 10.80
CA MET A 115 11.23 2.91 9.90
C MET A 115 11.18 4.24 10.66
N SER A 116 10.42 4.30 11.76
CA SER A 116 10.29 5.50 12.60
C SER A 116 11.63 5.92 13.26
N PHE A 117 12.38 4.93 13.77
CA PHE A 117 13.69 5.21 14.37
C PHE A 117 14.77 5.54 13.34
N GLY A 118 14.68 4.98 12.13
CA GLY A 118 15.68 5.07 11.09
C GLY A 118 15.45 6.18 10.06
N ILE A 119 14.29 6.84 10.04
CA ILE A 119 13.85 7.72 8.95
C ILE A 119 14.82 8.87 8.66
N ASN A 120 15.45 9.42 9.68
CA ASN A 120 16.40 10.52 9.56
C ASN A 120 17.74 10.13 8.90
N LYS A 121 18.05 8.82 8.86
CA LYS A 121 19.29 8.27 8.31
C LYS A 121 19.06 7.50 7.00
N MET A 122 17.81 7.30 6.59
CA MET A 122 17.44 6.51 5.42
C MET A 122 17.44 7.36 4.15
N SER A 123 17.90 6.76 3.05
CA SER A 123 17.71 7.35 1.73
C SER A 123 16.24 7.28 1.31
N SER A 124 15.80 8.19 0.43
CA SER A 124 14.43 8.18 -0.10
C SER A 124 14.07 6.86 -0.79
N ARG A 125 15.02 6.21 -1.45
CA ARG A 125 14.81 4.90 -2.08
C ARG A 125 14.57 3.79 -1.05
N THR A 126 15.33 3.82 0.05
CA THR A 126 15.16 2.86 1.14
C THR A 126 13.80 3.02 1.81
N ALA A 127 13.38 4.26 2.06
CA ALA A 127 12.06 4.55 2.62
C ALA A 127 10.92 4.07 1.70
N GLN A 128 11.05 4.26 0.37
CA GLN A 128 10.09 3.74 -0.59
C GLN A 128 10.01 2.21 -0.58
N ASN A 129 11.15 1.53 -0.60
CA ASN A 129 11.17 0.06 -0.58
C ASN A 129 10.55 -0.50 0.72
N LEU A 130 10.83 0.14 1.85
CA LEU A 130 10.21 -0.22 3.13
C LEU A 130 8.70 0.03 3.13
N PHE A 131 8.24 1.09 2.48
CA PHE A 131 6.81 1.36 2.31
C PHE A 131 6.11 0.25 1.51
N TRP A 132 6.72 -0.23 0.41
CA TRP A 132 6.18 -1.33 -0.37
C TRP A 132 6.20 -2.65 0.40
N LEU A 133 7.29 -2.92 1.12
CA LEU A 133 7.38 -4.07 2.01
C LEU A 133 6.31 -4.02 3.10
N LEU A 134 6.10 -2.87 3.71
CA LEU A 134 5.07 -2.64 4.71
C LEU A 134 3.67 -2.91 4.15
N SER A 135 3.37 -2.39 2.94
CA SER A 135 2.10 -2.63 2.25
C SER A 135 1.87 -4.13 1.99
N ALA A 136 2.92 -4.86 1.61
CA ALA A 136 2.85 -6.31 1.41
C ALA A 136 2.61 -7.05 2.74
N CYS A 137 3.32 -6.70 3.81
CA CYS A 137 3.12 -7.29 5.13
C CYS A 137 1.71 -7.02 5.67
N TYR A 138 1.19 -5.81 5.50
CA TYR A 138 -0.22 -5.53 5.81
C TYR A 138 -1.17 -6.41 5.00
N GLY A 139 -0.88 -6.62 3.71
CA GLY A 139 -1.69 -7.49 2.86
C GLY A 139 -1.79 -8.91 3.41
N ILE A 140 -0.68 -9.49 3.85
CA ILE A 140 -0.65 -10.82 4.46
C ILE A 140 -1.43 -10.83 5.79
N SER A 141 -1.20 -9.85 6.65
CA SER A 141 -1.88 -9.74 7.95
C SER A 141 -3.40 -9.58 7.80
N LEU A 142 -3.84 -8.81 6.81
CA LEU A 142 -5.26 -8.55 6.54
C LEU A 142 -5.95 -9.68 5.76
N ALA A 143 -5.21 -10.67 5.26
CA ALA A 143 -5.80 -11.81 4.56
C ALA A 143 -6.84 -12.57 5.41
N SER A 144 -6.67 -12.60 6.74
CA SER A 144 -7.62 -13.18 7.68
C SER A 144 -9.01 -12.53 7.61
N ILE A 145 -9.10 -11.24 7.26
CA ILE A 145 -10.38 -10.54 7.10
C ILE A 145 -11.19 -11.15 5.96
N PHE A 146 -10.55 -11.50 4.85
CA PHE A 146 -11.22 -12.15 3.71
C PHE A 146 -11.66 -13.59 4.01
N LEU A 147 -11.11 -14.21 5.03
CA LEU A 147 -11.53 -15.56 5.46
C LEU A 147 -12.69 -15.51 6.44
N VAL A 148 -12.78 -14.47 7.27
CA VAL A 148 -13.80 -14.34 8.32
C VAL A 148 -15.04 -13.62 7.80
N TYR A 149 -14.87 -12.60 6.96
CA TYR A 149 -15.96 -11.76 6.48
C TYR A 149 -16.33 -12.08 5.03
N THR A 150 -17.62 -12.02 4.73
CA THR A 150 -18.10 -12.19 3.34
C THR A 150 -17.67 -11.02 2.46
N GLY A 151 -17.44 -11.26 1.18
CA GLY A 151 -17.08 -10.23 0.22
C GLY A 151 -18.07 -9.07 0.17
N ALA A 152 -19.37 -9.34 0.39
CA ALA A 152 -20.40 -8.31 0.47
C ALA A 152 -20.21 -7.37 1.68
N THR A 153 -19.79 -7.91 2.83
CA THR A 153 -19.50 -7.11 4.02
C THR A 153 -18.28 -6.23 3.82
N ILE A 154 -17.22 -6.79 3.25
CA ILE A 154 -15.98 -6.05 2.93
C ILE A 154 -16.28 -4.92 1.95
N ALA A 155 -17.05 -5.18 0.89
CA ALA A 155 -17.46 -4.18 -0.08
C ALA A 155 -18.27 -3.05 0.57
N ARG A 156 -19.24 -3.37 1.44
CA ARG A 156 -20.01 -2.34 2.17
C ARG A 156 -19.13 -1.42 2.98
N VAL A 157 -18.23 -1.96 3.78
CA VAL A 157 -17.31 -1.16 4.61
C VAL A 157 -16.40 -0.29 3.73
N PHE A 158 -15.89 -0.85 2.62
CA PHE A 158 -15.10 -0.11 1.65
C PHE A 158 -15.86 1.09 1.05
N PHE A 159 -17.10 0.88 0.59
CA PHE A 159 -17.92 1.96 0.03
C PHE A 159 -18.30 3.01 1.07
N ILE A 160 -18.58 2.63 2.31
CA ILE A 160 -18.82 3.57 3.41
C ILE A 160 -17.57 4.42 3.66
N ALA A 161 -16.40 3.78 3.79
CA ALA A 161 -15.15 4.50 4.00
C ALA A 161 -14.79 5.41 2.83
N ALA A 162 -14.98 4.95 1.60
CA ALA A 162 -14.75 5.74 0.40
C ALA A 162 -15.69 6.96 0.31
N SER A 163 -16.96 6.79 0.64
CA SER A 163 -17.94 7.90 0.64
C SER A 163 -17.62 8.94 1.71
N MET A 164 -17.21 8.51 2.91
CA MET A 164 -16.73 9.42 3.95
C MET A 164 -15.49 10.20 3.50
N PHE A 165 -14.54 9.52 2.89
CA PHE A 165 -13.33 10.16 2.37
C PHE A 165 -13.64 11.17 1.26
N LEU A 166 -14.51 10.81 0.32
CA LEU A 166 -14.96 11.71 -0.75
C LEU A 166 -15.66 12.96 -0.18
N THR A 167 -16.55 12.77 0.79
CA THR A 167 -17.25 13.88 1.43
C THR A 167 -16.29 14.85 2.11
N MET A 168 -15.32 14.31 2.88
CA MET A 168 -14.29 15.12 3.54
C MET A 168 -13.35 15.78 2.54
N SER A 169 -13.02 15.11 1.44
CA SER A 169 -12.20 15.65 0.37
C SER A 169 -12.89 16.85 -0.32
N ILE A 170 -14.16 16.70 -0.70
CA ILE A 170 -14.95 17.79 -1.31
C ILE A 170 -15.05 18.96 -0.34
N TRP A 171 -15.32 18.70 0.92
CA TRP A 171 -15.37 19.75 1.94
C TRP A 171 -14.03 20.45 2.12
N GLY A 172 -12.93 19.70 2.13
CA GLY A 172 -11.58 20.24 2.18
C GLY A 172 -11.25 21.16 0.99
N TYR A 173 -11.72 20.82 -0.21
CA TYR A 173 -11.57 21.66 -1.39
C TYR A 173 -12.43 22.93 -1.34
N THR A 174 -13.59 22.87 -0.73
CA THR A 174 -14.59 23.97 -0.74
C THR A 174 -14.36 24.93 0.41
N THR A 175 -13.78 24.48 1.53
CA THR A 175 -13.61 25.31 2.71
C THR A 175 -12.41 26.26 2.58
N LYS A 176 -12.66 27.54 2.89
CA LYS A 176 -11.61 28.57 3.01
C LYS A 176 -10.98 28.61 4.41
N ARG A 177 -11.45 27.79 5.34
CA ARG A 177 -10.93 27.74 6.72
C ARG A 177 -9.79 26.72 6.82
N SER A 178 -8.73 27.10 7.54
CA SER A 178 -7.63 26.17 7.84
C SER A 178 -8.14 25.00 8.69
N LEU A 179 -8.07 23.79 8.16
CA LEU A 179 -8.41 22.55 8.86
C LEU A 179 -7.36 22.15 9.90
N ALA A 180 -6.20 22.81 9.91
CA ALA A 180 -5.13 22.55 10.87
C ALA A 180 -5.57 22.72 12.34
N LYS A 181 -6.51 23.64 12.60
CA LYS A 181 -7.08 23.81 13.93
C LYS A 181 -8.00 22.67 14.37
N MET A 182 -8.57 21.91 13.44
CA MET A 182 -9.41 20.74 13.75
C MET A 182 -8.60 19.46 13.96
N GLY A 183 -7.38 19.41 13.46
CA GLY A 183 -6.48 18.27 13.63
C GLY A 183 -5.63 18.31 14.92
N SER A 184 -5.77 19.37 15.73
CA SER A 184 -5.03 19.53 16.99
C SER A 184 -5.84 19.13 18.25
N PHE A 185 -7.00 18.48 18.06
CA PHE A 185 -7.79 17.90 19.15
C PHE A 185 -7.47 16.44 19.39
#